data_6860971216b8053799266624feed186a
#
_entry.id   6860971216b8053799266624feed186a
#
_cell.length_a   1.000
_cell.length_b   1.000
_cell.length_c   1.000
_cell.angle_alpha   90.00
_cell.angle_beta   90.00
_cell.angle_gamma   90.00
#
_symmetry.space_group_name_H-M   'P 1'
#
loop_
_entity.id
_entity.type
_entity.pdbx_description
1 polymer ?
#
loop_
_entity_poly.entity_id
_entity_poly.type
_entity_poly.pdbx_seq_one_letter_code
_entity_poly.pdbx_strand_id
1 'polypeptide(L)'
;MALYRQILLGFIILVSVVALAGCGSEPLPQPPLIHESGQVTQVDDVFGTFYVYVPTSMPKQQQILVLVHGTPAKEESAEETAHYYIVNWVDFAEEHGYLLIVPAFNQENFSSRYGDIALSGYRGLFGREINADEWVLRLVRAYQQAFAAPEEQFYLYGHSAGGQFVARFLVTHADAIKRAVISSAATYPQPTTGVAWPFGMGELHADIEWDAATSKHVDIIPDKQVWLAATQVPLTVLVGLNDTDELSGYPGQKGKNRFTIGHNWVKDMVAFAQENGLESRFKTEIIPGKGHSMSGLIPYSQQALTTP
;
A
#
# COMPACT_ATOMS: atom_id res chain seq x y z
N MET A 1 27.18 -15.13 85.89
CA MET A 1 26.77 -13.96 85.10
C MET A 1 27.61 -13.91 83.85
N ALA A 2 27.12 -14.44 82.71
CA ALA A 2 27.83 -14.51 81.45
C ALA A 2 27.04 -13.76 80.41
N LEU A 3 27.61 -12.69 79.83
CA LEU A 3 27.05 -11.88 78.78
C LEU A 3 27.26 -12.60 77.42
N TYR A 4 26.16 -12.96 76.76
CA TYR A 4 26.18 -13.40 75.38
C TYR A 4 26.24 -12.18 74.45
N ARG A 5 27.34 -12.09 73.67
CA ARG A 5 27.41 -11.20 72.48
C ARG A 5 26.89 -11.94 71.28
N GLN A 6 25.78 -11.49 70.73
CA GLN A 6 25.31 -11.89 69.41
C GLN A 6 26.06 -11.10 68.34
N ILE A 7 26.75 -11.84 67.46
CA ILE A 7 27.34 -11.29 66.20
C ILE A 7 26.30 -11.42 65.08
N LEU A 8 25.77 -10.31 64.64
CA LEU A 8 24.91 -10.29 63.40
C LEU A 8 25.84 -10.29 62.18
N LEU A 9 25.89 -11.41 61.44
CA LEU A 9 26.46 -11.46 60.10
C LEU A 9 25.42 -10.91 59.10
N GLY A 10 25.67 -9.71 58.60
CA GLY A 10 24.91 -9.15 57.48
C GLY A 10 25.35 -9.80 56.16
N PHE A 11 24.48 -10.57 55.55
CA PHE A 11 24.66 -11.03 54.18
C PHE A 11 24.30 -9.88 53.21
N ILE A 12 25.32 -9.32 52.56
CA ILE A 12 25.12 -8.38 51.42
C ILE A 12 24.89 -9.25 50.18
N ILE A 13 23.64 -9.32 49.74
CA ILE A 13 23.29 -9.90 48.44
C ILE A 13 23.61 -8.86 47.38
N LEU A 14 24.69 -9.08 46.65
CA LEU A 14 25.04 -8.30 45.46
C LEU A 14 24.12 -8.74 44.30
N VAL A 15 23.06 -8.02 44.05
CA VAL A 15 22.21 -8.26 42.85
C VAL A 15 22.94 -7.65 41.67
N SER A 16 23.60 -8.47 40.86
CA SER A 16 24.16 -8.08 39.57
C SER A 16 23.00 -7.89 38.59
N VAL A 17 22.61 -6.64 38.32
CA VAL A 17 21.72 -6.33 37.23
C VAL A 17 22.53 -6.47 35.94
N VAL A 18 22.36 -7.60 35.24
CA VAL A 18 22.82 -7.74 33.85
C VAL A 18 21.90 -6.94 33.03
N ALA A 19 22.32 -5.74 32.62
CA ALA A 19 21.66 -4.98 31.56
C ALA A 19 21.82 -5.77 30.26
N LEU A 20 20.77 -6.47 29.84
CA LEU A 20 20.63 -6.96 28.47
C LEU A 20 20.55 -5.71 27.60
N ALA A 21 21.68 -5.31 27.00
CA ALA A 21 21.68 -4.41 25.86
C ALA A 21 20.97 -5.14 24.72
N GLY A 22 19.65 -4.96 24.63
CA GLY A 22 18.90 -5.32 23.44
C GLY A 22 19.48 -4.50 22.30
N CYS A 23 19.87 -5.16 21.21
CA CYS A 23 20.10 -4.51 19.92
C CYS A 23 18.77 -3.92 19.45
N GLY A 24 18.38 -2.78 20.00
CA GLY A 24 17.32 -1.96 19.48
C GLY A 24 17.85 -1.32 18.21
N SER A 25 17.35 -1.72 17.06
CA SER A 25 17.50 -0.92 15.85
C SER A 25 17.04 0.49 16.18
N GLU A 26 17.85 1.51 15.88
CA GLU A 26 17.43 2.89 16.05
C GLU A 26 16.12 3.10 15.29
N PRO A 27 15.16 3.84 15.87
CA PRO A 27 13.91 4.13 15.16
C PRO A 27 14.23 4.89 13.87
N LEU A 28 13.60 4.49 12.77
CA LEU A 28 13.75 5.17 11.48
C LEU A 28 13.43 6.66 11.64
N PRO A 29 14.22 7.57 11.02
CA PRO A 29 13.98 8.99 11.08
C PRO A 29 12.58 9.31 10.52
N GLN A 30 11.86 10.23 11.16
CA GLN A 30 10.53 10.63 10.68
C GLN A 30 10.65 11.29 9.30
N PRO A 31 9.68 11.07 8.37
CA PRO A 31 9.70 11.77 7.10
C PRO A 31 9.53 13.27 7.32
N PRO A 32 10.13 14.12 6.48
CA PRO A 32 9.86 15.55 6.51
C PRO A 32 8.36 15.81 6.30
N LEU A 33 7.81 16.77 7.06
CA LEU A 33 6.40 17.10 7.02
C LEU A 33 6.19 18.49 6.41
N ILE A 34 5.27 18.57 5.46
CA ILE A 34 4.86 19.82 4.81
C ILE A 34 3.53 20.25 5.41
N HIS A 35 3.48 21.50 5.88
CA HIS A 35 2.30 22.11 6.48
C HIS A 35 1.70 23.23 5.61
N GLU A 36 2.42 23.68 4.57
CA GLU A 36 1.93 24.69 3.65
C GLU A 36 0.79 24.16 2.80
N SER A 37 -0.31 24.93 2.72
CA SER A 37 -1.49 24.56 1.98
C SER A 37 -1.57 25.22 0.62
N GLY A 38 -2.32 24.60 -0.31
CA GLY A 38 -2.62 25.17 -1.61
C GLY A 38 -1.53 24.99 -2.67
N GLN A 39 -0.48 24.23 -2.38
CA GLN A 39 0.57 23.93 -3.37
C GLN A 39 1.02 22.47 -3.32
N VAL A 40 1.36 21.93 -4.50
CA VAL A 40 2.01 20.63 -4.61
C VAL A 40 3.47 20.77 -4.20
N THR A 41 3.89 19.97 -3.22
CA THR A 41 5.27 20.02 -2.70
C THR A 41 5.94 18.67 -2.88
N GLN A 42 7.13 18.67 -3.48
CA GLN A 42 8.03 17.53 -3.48
C GLN A 42 8.76 17.44 -2.15
N VAL A 43 8.85 16.24 -1.61
CA VAL A 43 9.53 15.97 -0.33
C VAL A 43 10.47 14.78 -0.53
N ASP A 44 11.73 14.97 -0.13
CA ASP A 44 12.71 13.89 -0.14
C ASP A 44 12.76 13.22 1.24
N ASP A 45 12.55 11.91 1.25
CA ASP A 45 12.69 11.03 2.41
C ASP A 45 13.90 10.10 2.22
N VAL A 46 14.32 9.44 3.28
CA VAL A 46 15.47 8.51 3.25
C VAL A 46 15.27 7.32 2.31
N PHE A 47 14.01 6.99 1.97
CA PHE A 47 13.66 5.87 1.09
C PHE A 47 13.30 6.29 -0.34
N GLY A 48 13.09 7.57 -0.58
CA GLY A 48 12.73 8.10 -1.88
C GLY A 48 11.95 9.40 -1.80
N THR A 49 11.54 9.90 -2.94
CA THR A 49 10.77 11.13 -3.08
C THR A 49 9.27 10.83 -3.00
N PHE A 50 8.51 11.70 -2.37
CA PHE A 50 7.04 11.69 -2.44
C PHE A 50 6.50 13.10 -2.64
N TYR A 51 5.27 13.19 -3.11
CA TYR A 51 4.58 14.48 -3.28
C TYR A 51 3.43 14.59 -2.30
N VAL A 52 3.20 15.81 -1.82
CA VAL A 52 2.11 16.13 -0.89
C VAL A 52 1.34 17.34 -1.39
N TYR A 53 0.05 17.31 -1.17
CA TYR A 53 -0.83 18.46 -1.30
C TYR A 53 -1.70 18.58 -0.06
N VAL A 54 -1.61 19.72 0.62
CA VAL A 54 -2.48 20.07 1.75
C VAL A 54 -3.54 21.03 1.24
N PRO A 55 -4.84 20.70 1.31
CA PRO A 55 -5.89 21.59 0.80
C PRO A 55 -5.95 22.92 1.57
N THR A 56 -6.36 23.99 0.91
CA THR A 56 -6.47 25.33 1.51
C THR A 56 -7.56 25.40 2.57
N SER A 57 -8.61 24.62 2.39
CA SER A 57 -9.74 24.48 3.31
C SER A 57 -9.71 23.12 3.97
N MET A 58 -9.16 23.06 5.18
CA MET A 58 -9.06 21.83 5.96
C MET A 58 -10.39 21.54 6.67
N PRO A 59 -11.05 20.40 6.41
CA PRO A 59 -12.20 19.99 7.20
C PRO A 59 -11.78 19.70 8.66
N LYS A 60 -12.73 19.71 9.57
CA LYS A 60 -12.48 19.34 10.99
C LYS A 60 -11.95 17.92 11.14
N GLN A 61 -12.27 17.05 10.20
CA GLN A 61 -11.76 15.69 10.11
C GLN A 61 -10.90 15.59 8.83
N GLN A 62 -9.59 15.64 9.01
CA GLN A 62 -8.64 15.47 7.91
C GLN A 62 -8.72 14.05 7.36
N GLN A 63 -8.94 13.93 6.06
CA GLN A 63 -8.92 12.67 5.34
C GLN A 63 -7.66 12.61 4.47
N ILE A 64 -6.95 11.48 4.52
CA ILE A 64 -5.78 11.24 3.69
C ILE A 64 -6.18 10.37 2.51
N LEU A 65 -5.77 10.78 1.31
CA LEU A 65 -5.86 10.00 0.09
C LEU A 65 -4.46 9.72 -0.45
N VAL A 66 -4.07 8.46 -0.47
CA VAL A 66 -2.84 8.02 -1.11
C VAL A 66 -3.11 7.67 -2.56
N LEU A 67 -2.33 8.24 -3.46
CA LEU A 67 -2.38 7.94 -4.90
C LEU A 67 -1.15 7.15 -5.31
N VAL A 68 -1.35 6.00 -5.93
CA VAL A 68 -0.25 5.13 -6.38
C VAL A 68 -0.18 5.15 -7.89
N HIS A 69 0.97 5.63 -8.40
CA HIS A 69 1.19 5.80 -9.84
C HIS A 69 1.34 4.46 -10.58
N GLY A 70 1.06 4.50 -11.89
CA GLY A 70 1.32 3.41 -12.82
C GLY A 70 2.80 3.24 -13.13
N THR A 71 3.13 2.34 -14.06
CA THR A 71 4.49 2.24 -14.60
C THR A 71 4.84 3.56 -15.29
N PRO A 72 5.97 4.20 -14.95
CA PRO A 72 6.48 5.33 -15.71
C PRO A 72 6.62 5.00 -17.20
N ALA A 73 6.39 5.96 -18.07
CA ALA A 73 6.71 5.80 -19.49
C ALA A 73 8.24 5.63 -19.65
N LYS A 74 8.67 5.14 -20.83
CA LYS A 74 10.06 4.74 -21.05
C LYS A 74 11.10 5.81 -20.72
N GLU A 75 10.75 7.07 -20.95
CA GLU A 75 11.64 8.23 -20.74
C GLU A 75 11.27 9.05 -19.50
N GLU A 76 10.29 8.59 -18.72
CA GLU A 76 9.80 9.27 -17.51
C GLU A 76 10.39 8.62 -16.26
N SER A 77 10.67 9.44 -15.26
CA SER A 77 11.01 8.96 -13.92
C SER A 77 9.75 8.64 -13.10
N ALA A 78 9.93 7.95 -11.99
CA ALA A 78 8.86 7.71 -11.03
C ALA A 78 8.37 9.03 -10.40
N GLU A 79 9.29 9.98 -10.19
CA GLU A 79 9.02 11.31 -9.65
C GLU A 79 8.15 12.13 -10.61
N GLU A 80 8.48 12.16 -11.90
CA GLU A 80 7.66 12.84 -12.92
C GLU A 80 6.26 12.23 -13.01
N THR A 81 6.18 10.89 -12.97
CA THR A 81 4.90 10.19 -13.00
C THR A 81 4.09 10.47 -11.72
N ALA A 82 4.71 10.44 -10.54
CA ALA A 82 4.04 10.76 -9.27
C ALA A 82 3.56 12.22 -9.24
N HIS A 83 4.38 13.16 -9.73
CA HIS A 83 3.97 14.56 -9.89
C HIS A 83 2.78 14.72 -10.83
N TYR A 84 2.78 14.00 -11.97
CA TYR A 84 1.63 13.99 -12.88
C TYR A 84 0.35 13.50 -12.18
N TYR A 85 0.47 12.48 -11.31
CA TYR A 85 -0.69 12.00 -10.55
C TYR A 85 -1.23 13.07 -9.61
N ILE A 86 -0.38 13.66 -8.77
CA ILE A 86 -0.86 14.60 -7.75
C ILE A 86 -1.51 15.82 -8.37
N VAL A 87 -0.94 16.42 -9.43
CA VAL A 87 -1.50 17.63 -10.05
C VAL A 87 -2.88 17.40 -10.68
N ASN A 88 -3.17 16.19 -11.14
CA ASN A 88 -4.48 15.83 -11.69
C ASN A 88 -5.55 15.57 -10.61
N TRP A 89 -5.18 15.58 -9.33
CA TRP A 89 -6.09 15.34 -8.21
C TRP A 89 -6.25 16.54 -7.27
N VAL A 90 -5.55 17.65 -7.54
CA VAL A 90 -5.59 18.87 -6.70
C VAL A 90 -6.99 19.42 -6.57
N ASP A 91 -7.72 19.62 -7.69
CA ASP A 91 -9.08 20.19 -7.67
C ASP A 91 -10.03 19.29 -6.85
N PHE A 92 -9.93 17.97 -6.99
CA PHE A 92 -10.69 17.02 -6.19
C PHE A 92 -10.34 17.10 -4.70
N ALA A 93 -9.06 17.25 -4.38
CA ALA A 93 -8.59 17.39 -3.02
C ALA A 93 -9.12 18.68 -2.36
N GLU A 94 -9.12 19.80 -3.09
CA GLU A 94 -9.72 21.07 -2.63
C GLU A 94 -11.23 20.95 -2.39
N GLU A 95 -11.96 20.35 -3.34
CA GLU A 95 -13.41 20.22 -3.24
C GLU A 95 -13.84 19.35 -2.07
N HIS A 96 -13.09 18.27 -1.77
CA HIS A 96 -13.48 17.28 -0.79
C HIS A 96 -12.63 17.27 0.50
N GLY A 97 -11.62 18.14 0.59
CA GLY A 97 -10.77 18.29 1.77
C GLY A 97 -9.80 17.13 2.00
N TYR A 98 -9.29 16.51 0.93
CA TYR A 98 -8.29 15.44 1.06
C TYR A 98 -6.86 16.00 1.13
N LEU A 99 -6.09 15.56 2.11
CA LEU A 99 -4.63 15.63 2.04
C LEU A 99 -4.15 14.52 1.10
N LEU A 100 -3.44 14.90 0.04
CA LEU A 100 -2.88 13.92 -0.91
C LEU A 100 -1.46 13.54 -0.54
N ILE A 101 -1.14 12.25 -0.67
CA ILE A 101 0.22 11.71 -0.58
C ILE A 101 0.45 10.84 -1.80
N VAL A 102 1.54 11.10 -2.55
CA VAL A 102 1.89 10.33 -3.74
C VAL A 102 3.35 9.90 -3.66
N PRO A 103 3.63 8.66 -3.20
CA PRO A 103 4.98 8.13 -3.20
C PRO A 103 5.47 7.92 -4.64
N ALA A 104 6.71 8.33 -4.94
CA ALA A 104 7.40 8.01 -6.18
C ALA A 104 8.18 6.70 -6.00
N PHE A 105 7.59 5.60 -6.44
CA PHE A 105 8.24 4.29 -6.35
C PHE A 105 9.33 4.18 -7.42
N ASN A 106 10.53 4.68 -7.12
CA ASN A 106 11.65 4.71 -8.03
C ASN A 106 12.24 3.31 -8.33
N GLN A 107 13.03 3.24 -9.40
CA GLN A 107 13.62 1.98 -9.85
C GLN A 107 14.62 1.39 -8.84
N GLU A 108 15.34 2.25 -8.12
CA GLU A 108 16.41 1.83 -7.22
C GLU A 108 15.89 1.07 -5.99
N ASN A 109 14.86 1.60 -5.33
CA ASN A 109 14.36 1.07 -4.07
C ASN A 109 13.11 0.20 -4.21
N PHE A 110 12.32 0.37 -5.28
CA PHE A 110 10.98 -0.23 -5.39
C PHE A 110 10.74 -1.05 -6.65
N SER A 111 11.78 -1.31 -7.45
CA SER A 111 11.70 -2.23 -8.58
C SER A 111 12.90 -3.18 -8.53
N SER A 112 12.63 -4.47 -8.46
CA SER A 112 13.67 -5.49 -8.47
C SER A 112 14.00 -5.92 -9.89
N ARG A 113 15.19 -6.54 -10.05
CA ARG A 113 15.62 -7.18 -11.32
C ARG A 113 15.27 -8.67 -11.36
N TYR A 114 14.73 -9.20 -10.26
CA TYR A 114 14.43 -10.61 -10.14
C TYR A 114 13.11 -10.95 -10.83
N GLY A 115 13.15 -11.96 -11.69
CA GLY A 115 11.98 -12.55 -12.31
C GLY A 115 11.19 -11.59 -13.21
N ASP A 116 9.88 -11.73 -13.19
CA ASP A 116 8.98 -10.86 -13.92
C ASP A 116 8.84 -9.53 -13.20
N ILE A 117 9.48 -8.49 -13.74
CA ILE A 117 9.47 -7.12 -13.21
C ILE A 117 8.03 -6.60 -12.97
N ALA A 118 7.06 -7.15 -13.68
CA ALA A 118 5.65 -6.79 -13.46
C ALA A 118 5.15 -7.08 -12.04
N LEU A 119 5.85 -7.90 -11.25
CA LEU A 119 5.38 -8.40 -9.97
C LEU A 119 6.36 -8.26 -8.82
N SER A 120 7.61 -8.00 -9.12
CA SER A 120 8.62 -7.58 -8.16
C SER A 120 8.50 -6.08 -7.88
N GLY A 121 9.18 -5.61 -6.86
CA GLY A 121 9.12 -4.22 -6.45
C GLY A 121 7.76 -3.82 -5.87
N TYR A 122 7.42 -2.53 -5.99
CA TYR A 122 6.24 -1.97 -5.29
C TYR A 122 4.91 -2.64 -5.65
N ARG A 123 4.76 -3.19 -6.86
CA ARG A 123 3.54 -3.90 -7.27
C ARG A 123 3.26 -5.13 -6.42
N GLY A 124 4.33 -5.83 -5.97
CA GLY A 124 4.28 -6.96 -5.05
C GLY A 124 4.40 -6.59 -3.59
N LEU A 125 4.41 -5.28 -3.27
CA LEU A 125 4.68 -4.66 -1.98
C LEU A 125 6.16 -4.73 -1.55
N PHE A 126 7.07 -5.11 -2.44
CA PHE A 126 8.48 -5.22 -2.13
C PHE A 126 9.22 -3.89 -2.26
N GLY A 127 10.29 -3.77 -1.51
CA GLY A 127 11.26 -2.70 -1.61
C GLY A 127 12.62 -3.14 -1.07
N ARG A 128 13.69 -2.49 -1.54
CA ARG A 128 15.07 -2.85 -1.21
C ARG A 128 15.37 -2.63 0.28
N GLU A 129 15.21 -1.41 0.75
CA GLU A 129 15.52 -1.01 2.12
C GLU A 129 14.29 -1.06 3.02
N ILE A 130 13.14 -0.65 2.51
CA ILE A 130 11.83 -0.71 3.15
C ILE A 130 10.83 -1.28 2.16
N ASN A 131 9.88 -2.09 2.63
CA ASN A 131 8.80 -2.57 1.76
C ASN A 131 7.90 -1.40 1.33
N ALA A 132 7.33 -1.49 0.15
CA ALA A 132 6.57 -0.38 -0.43
C ALA A 132 5.30 -0.03 0.39
N ASP A 133 4.65 -1.03 0.96
CA ASP A 133 3.51 -0.87 1.86
C ASP A 133 3.91 -0.26 3.21
N GLU A 134 5.03 -0.68 3.79
CA GLU A 134 5.57 -0.12 5.02
C GLU A 134 5.93 1.36 4.86
N TRP A 135 6.50 1.74 3.70
CA TRP A 135 6.78 3.15 3.41
C TRP A 135 5.52 3.98 3.33
N VAL A 136 4.48 3.50 2.61
CA VAL A 136 3.17 4.17 2.56
C VAL A 136 2.57 4.33 3.95
N LEU A 137 2.54 3.26 4.76
CA LEU A 137 2.02 3.32 6.13
C LEU A 137 2.79 4.31 7.01
N ARG A 138 4.12 4.37 6.84
CA ARG A 138 4.98 5.33 7.56
C ARG A 138 4.63 6.78 7.19
N LEU A 139 4.48 7.08 5.90
CA LEU A 139 4.08 8.41 5.43
C LEU A 139 2.71 8.80 5.98
N VAL A 140 1.71 7.91 5.83
CA VAL A 140 0.35 8.16 6.32
C VAL A 140 0.33 8.43 7.82
N ARG A 141 0.98 7.58 8.64
CA ARG A 141 1.02 7.76 10.10
C ARG A 141 1.67 9.09 10.50
N ALA A 142 2.74 9.51 9.83
CA ALA A 142 3.40 10.77 10.12
C ALA A 142 2.47 11.97 9.87
N TYR A 143 1.72 11.96 8.75
CA TYR A 143 0.76 13.01 8.44
C TYR A 143 -0.50 12.94 9.32
N GLN A 144 -0.98 11.76 9.67
CA GLN A 144 -2.07 11.61 10.66
C GLN A 144 -1.70 12.23 12.00
N GLN A 145 -0.49 12.00 12.49
CA GLN A 145 0.00 12.58 13.74
C GLN A 145 0.18 14.11 13.63
N ALA A 146 0.77 14.60 12.54
CA ALA A 146 1.03 16.03 12.34
C ALA A 146 -0.25 16.87 12.26
N PHE A 147 -1.29 16.35 11.63
CA PHE A 147 -2.56 17.04 11.44
C PHE A 147 -3.65 16.61 12.45
N ALA A 148 -3.28 15.84 13.47
CA ALA A 148 -4.22 15.30 14.46
C ALA A 148 -5.45 14.67 13.81
N ALA A 149 -5.24 13.93 12.73
CA ALA A 149 -6.31 13.28 11.97
C ALA A 149 -7.01 12.26 12.87
N PRO A 150 -8.33 12.36 13.07
CA PRO A 150 -9.06 11.50 14.02
C PRO A 150 -9.26 10.08 13.47
N GLU A 151 -9.10 9.88 12.17
CA GLU A 151 -9.28 8.59 11.52
C GLU A 151 -7.94 7.89 11.32
N GLU A 152 -7.83 6.65 11.81
CA GLU A 152 -6.66 5.80 11.59
C GLU A 152 -6.63 5.23 10.16
N GLN A 153 -7.78 5.23 9.47
CA GLN A 153 -7.95 4.73 8.12
C GLN A 153 -7.79 5.84 7.07
N PHE A 154 -7.28 5.46 5.91
CA PHE A 154 -7.10 6.37 4.78
C PHE A 154 -7.75 5.83 3.49
N TYR A 155 -7.88 6.71 2.48
CA TYR A 155 -8.35 6.36 1.15
C TYR A 155 -7.17 5.99 0.26
N LEU A 156 -7.36 5.01 -0.62
CA LEU A 156 -6.29 4.49 -1.46
C LEU A 156 -6.76 4.37 -2.92
N TYR A 157 -6.02 4.98 -3.83
CA TYR A 157 -6.24 4.88 -5.27
C TYR A 157 -4.98 4.42 -5.98
N GLY A 158 -5.13 3.58 -7.01
CA GLY A 158 -4.05 3.21 -7.90
C GLY A 158 -4.52 2.87 -9.30
N HIS A 159 -3.71 3.27 -10.29
CA HIS A 159 -3.96 2.96 -11.69
C HIS A 159 -2.87 2.04 -12.25
N SER A 160 -3.25 1.08 -13.11
CA SER A 160 -2.32 0.17 -13.79
C SER A 160 -1.43 -0.59 -12.78
N ALA A 161 -0.12 -0.36 -12.78
CA ALA A 161 0.81 -0.90 -11.77
C ALA A 161 0.46 -0.45 -10.35
N GLY A 162 0.03 0.80 -10.16
CA GLY A 162 -0.49 1.27 -8.88
C GLY A 162 -1.75 0.54 -8.44
N GLY A 163 -2.61 0.15 -9.39
CA GLY A 163 -3.77 -0.69 -9.09
C GLY A 163 -3.37 -2.10 -8.62
N GLN A 164 -2.28 -2.64 -9.13
CA GLN A 164 -1.70 -3.91 -8.64
C GLN A 164 -1.19 -3.79 -7.20
N PHE A 165 -0.55 -2.67 -6.87
CA PHE A 165 -0.17 -2.33 -5.50
C PHE A 165 -1.41 -2.28 -4.59
N VAL A 166 -2.43 -1.50 -4.96
CA VAL A 166 -3.67 -1.34 -4.17
C VAL A 166 -4.35 -2.67 -3.88
N ALA A 167 -4.45 -3.55 -4.90
CA ALA A 167 -5.05 -4.87 -4.72
C ALA A 167 -4.34 -5.71 -3.66
N ARG A 168 -3.00 -5.66 -3.62
CA ARG A 168 -2.18 -6.40 -2.66
C ARG A 168 -2.16 -5.73 -1.29
N PHE A 169 -2.04 -4.40 -1.27
CA PHE A 169 -2.11 -3.64 -0.02
C PHE A 169 -3.43 -3.88 0.72
N LEU A 170 -4.54 -3.93 0.00
CA LEU A 170 -5.85 -4.16 0.59
C LEU A 170 -5.96 -5.53 1.30
N VAL A 171 -5.41 -6.59 0.71
CA VAL A 171 -5.47 -7.94 1.30
C VAL A 171 -4.41 -8.20 2.37
N THR A 172 -3.52 -7.23 2.63
CA THR A 172 -2.52 -7.29 3.72
C THR A 172 -2.76 -6.28 4.83
N HIS A 173 -3.45 -5.15 4.54
CA HIS A 173 -3.65 -4.02 5.45
C HIS A 173 -5.10 -3.51 5.40
N ALA A 174 -6.07 -4.42 5.43
CA ALA A 174 -7.49 -4.08 5.32
C ALA A 174 -7.96 -3.09 6.40
N ASP A 175 -7.41 -3.20 7.59
CA ASP A 175 -7.70 -2.37 8.76
C ASP A 175 -7.29 -0.90 8.59
N ALA A 176 -6.28 -0.64 7.76
CA ALA A 176 -5.79 0.71 7.46
C ALA A 176 -6.62 1.45 6.40
N ILE A 177 -7.51 0.76 5.67
CA ILE A 177 -8.19 1.31 4.50
C ILE A 177 -9.65 1.65 4.77
N LYS A 178 -9.99 2.91 4.55
CA LYS A 178 -11.39 3.41 4.60
C LYS A 178 -12.17 3.01 3.36
N ARG A 179 -11.55 3.19 2.20
CA ARG A 179 -12.08 2.87 0.86
C ARG A 179 -10.93 2.79 -0.12
N ALA A 180 -11.06 1.90 -1.10
CA ALA A 180 -10.08 1.79 -2.18
C ALA A 180 -10.73 1.86 -3.57
N VAL A 181 -9.94 2.37 -4.53
CA VAL A 181 -10.29 2.33 -5.95
C VAL A 181 -9.10 1.81 -6.73
N ILE A 182 -9.33 0.78 -7.53
CA ILE A 182 -8.36 0.19 -8.44
C ILE A 182 -8.79 0.51 -9.87
N SER A 183 -7.91 1.14 -10.63
CA SER A 183 -8.17 1.47 -12.03
C SER A 183 -7.24 0.67 -12.94
N SER A 184 -7.80 -0.13 -13.86
CA SER A 184 -7.11 -0.83 -14.95
C SER A 184 -5.85 -1.61 -14.55
N ALA A 185 -5.87 -2.33 -13.42
CA ALA A 185 -4.77 -3.19 -13.01
C ALA A 185 -4.64 -4.44 -13.91
N ALA A 186 -3.40 -4.86 -14.14
CA ALA A 186 -3.11 -6.02 -14.99
C ALA A 186 -3.22 -7.36 -14.24
N THR A 187 -2.95 -7.37 -12.93
CA THR A 187 -2.98 -8.59 -12.11
C THR A 187 -3.53 -8.31 -10.72
N TYR A 188 -4.09 -9.34 -10.11
CA TYR A 188 -4.68 -9.30 -8.77
C TYR A 188 -4.30 -10.54 -7.97
N PRO A 189 -4.18 -10.44 -6.63
CA PRO A 189 -3.94 -11.60 -5.78
C PRO A 189 -5.22 -12.46 -5.68
N GLN A 190 -5.13 -13.75 -6.05
CA GLN A 190 -6.27 -14.65 -6.06
C GLN A 190 -6.56 -15.21 -4.65
N PRO A 191 -7.83 -15.36 -4.23
CA PRO A 191 -8.19 -15.90 -2.92
C PRO A 191 -8.02 -17.42 -2.85
N THR A 192 -6.83 -17.93 -3.16
CA THR A 192 -6.50 -19.36 -3.14
C THR A 192 -5.06 -19.59 -2.71
N THR A 193 -4.85 -20.56 -1.84
CA THR A 193 -3.53 -21.03 -1.39
C THR A 193 -2.76 -21.82 -2.46
N GLY A 194 -3.44 -22.24 -3.54
CA GLY A 194 -2.80 -22.92 -4.67
C GLY A 194 -1.94 -22.03 -5.56
N VAL A 195 -1.94 -20.72 -5.32
CA VAL A 195 -1.14 -19.73 -6.04
C VAL A 195 -0.35 -18.93 -5.02
N ALA A 196 0.98 -18.88 -5.18
CA ALA A 196 1.87 -18.18 -4.26
C ALA A 196 1.69 -16.65 -4.36
N TRP A 197 2.02 -15.94 -3.28
CA TRP A 197 2.21 -14.50 -3.28
C TRP A 197 3.27 -14.08 -4.32
N PRO A 198 3.13 -12.96 -5.03
CA PRO A 198 2.07 -11.93 -4.90
C PRO A 198 0.85 -12.15 -5.80
N PHE A 199 0.65 -13.35 -6.33
CA PHE A 199 -0.48 -13.69 -7.20
C PHE A 199 -1.66 -14.36 -6.48
N GLY A 200 -1.45 -14.84 -5.25
CA GLY A 200 -2.48 -15.51 -4.46
C GLY A 200 -2.18 -15.56 -2.98
N MET A 201 -2.95 -16.38 -2.27
CA MET A 201 -2.84 -16.59 -0.81
C MET A 201 -1.80 -17.66 -0.44
N GLY A 202 -1.09 -18.27 -1.40
CA GLY A 202 -0.02 -19.21 -1.10
C GLY A 202 1.20 -18.51 -0.51
N GLU A 203 1.95 -19.22 0.34
CA GLU A 203 3.18 -18.76 0.93
C GLU A 203 4.23 -18.45 -0.15
N LEU A 204 5.08 -17.46 0.13
CA LEU A 204 6.27 -17.14 -0.65
C LEU A 204 7.49 -17.18 0.24
N HIS A 205 8.46 -18.03 -0.12
CA HIS A 205 9.79 -18.10 0.48
C HIS A 205 10.79 -17.94 -0.66
N ALA A 206 11.39 -16.76 -0.79
CA ALA A 206 12.25 -16.45 -1.93
C ALA A 206 13.29 -15.38 -1.59
N ASP A 207 14.40 -15.43 -2.32
CA ASP A 207 15.36 -14.33 -2.36
C ASP A 207 15.02 -13.42 -3.56
N ILE A 208 14.75 -12.15 -3.27
CA ILE A 208 14.49 -11.13 -4.28
C ILE A 208 15.80 -10.42 -4.59
N GLU A 209 16.29 -10.57 -5.82
CA GLU A 209 17.51 -9.92 -6.28
C GLU A 209 17.20 -8.50 -6.78
N TRP A 210 17.87 -7.48 -6.21
CA TRP A 210 17.76 -6.08 -6.61
C TRP A 210 18.85 -5.70 -7.62
N ASP A 211 20.05 -6.24 -7.45
CA ASP A 211 21.18 -6.14 -8.35
C ASP A 211 22.10 -7.36 -8.19
N ALA A 212 23.23 -7.40 -8.90
CA ALA A 212 24.15 -8.53 -8.87
C ALA A 212 24.80 -8.81 -7.49
N ALA A 213 24.73 -7.87 -6.57
CA ALA A 213 25.35 -7.94 -5.23
C ALA A 213 24.36 -7.92 -4.09
N THR A 214 23.10 -7.58 -4.35
CA THR A 214 22.09 -7.33 -3.31
C THR A 214 20.87 -8.21 -3.52
N SER A 215 20.60 -9.09 -2.56
CA SER A 215 19.35 -9.84 -2.46
C SER A 215 18.73 -9.66 -1.08
N LYS A 216 17.42 -9.80 -1.00
CA LYS A 216 16.66 -9.76 0.24
C LYS A 216 15.81 -11.01 0.33
N HIS A 217 16.02 -11.79 1.39
CA HIS A 217 15.14 -12.92 1.70
C HIS A 217 13.78 -12.40 2.16
N VAL A 218 12.72 -12.97 1.59
CA VAL A 218 11.35 -12.64 1.97
C VAL A 218 10.59 -13.91 2.30
N ASP A 219 9.90 -13.86 3.45
CA ASP A 219 8.96 -14.87 3.91
C ASP A 219 7.60 -14.20 4.05
N ILE A 220 6.66 -14.56 3.17
CA ILE A 220 5.30 -14.02 3.22
C ILE A 220 4.34 -15.17 3.45
N ILE A 221 3.61 -15.10 4.56
CA ILE A 221 2.57 -16.04 4.94
C ILE A 221 1.25 -15.27 5.00
N PRO A 222 0.43 -15.31 3.93
CA PRO A 222 -0.82 -14.58 3.91
C PRO A 222 -1.80 -15.06 4.98
N ASP A 223 -2.40 -14.12 5.71
CA ASP A 223 -3.41 -14.42 6.72
C ASP A 223 -4.82 -14.37 6.12
N LYS A 224 -5.50 -15.51 6.12
CA LYS A 224 -6.89 -15.64 5.63
C LYS A 224 -7.85 -14.64 6.31
N GLN A 225 -7.65 -14.31 7.58
CA GLN A 225 -8.55 -13.40 8.30
C GLN A 225 -8.42 -11.96 7.77
N VAL A 226 -7.19 -11.53 7.42
CA VAL A 226 -6.98 -10.22 6.79
C VAL A 226 -7.61 -10.18 5.40
N TRP A 227 -7.53 -11.27 4.63
CA TRP A 227 -8.22 -11.37 3.33
C TRP A 227 -9.73 -11.29 3.47
N LEU A 228 -10.31 -11.93 4.47
CA LEU A 228 -11.74 -11.82 4.76
C LEU A 228 -12.12 -10.40 5.18
N ALA A 229 -11.32 -9.76 6.04
CA ALA A 229 -11.51 -8.37 6.43
C ALA A 229 -11.44 -7.43 5.20
N ALA A 230 -10.52 -7.69 4.26
CA ALA A 230 -10.41 -6.93 3.01
C ALA A 230 -11.71 -6.90 2.23
N THR A 231 -12.48 -8.01 2.18
CA THR A 231 -13.77 -8.06 1.47
C THR A 231 -14.82 -7.12 2.06
N GLN A 232 -14.63 -6.64 3.29
CA GLN A 232 -15.53 -5.71 3.98
C GLN A 232 -15.18 -4.24 3.71
N VAL A 233 -14.02 -3.97 3.13
CA VAL A 233 -13.62 -2.62 2.73
C VAL A 233 -14.36 -2.25 1.44
N PRO A 234 -14.97 -1.05 1.34
CA PRO A 234 -15.56 -0.60 0.08
C PRO A 234 -14.48 -0.51 -1.01
N LEU A 235 -14.59 -1.34 -2.03
CA LEU A 235 -13.68 -1.36 -3.17
C LEU A 235 -14.45 -1.23 -4.48
N THR A 236 -13.97 -0.32 -5.34
CA THR A 236 -14.40 -0.27 -6.73
C THR A 236 -13.23 -0.60 -7.66
N VAL A 237 -13.40 -1.61 -8.50
CA VAL A 237 -12.49 -1.94 -9.60
C VAL A 237 -13.04 -1.32 -10.88
N LEU A 238 -12.35 -0.30 -11.39
CA LEU A 238 -12.71 0.44 -12.61
C LEU A 238 -11.91 -0.08 -13.78
N VAL A 239 -12.57 -0.37 -14.88
CA VAL A 239 -11.89 -0.75 -16.13
C VAL A 239 -12.55 -0.09 -17.33
N GLY A 240 -11.77 0.47 -18.23
CA GLY A 240 -12.26 0.93 -19.52
C GLY A 240 -12.68 -0.26 -20.39
N LEU A 241 -13.86 -0.17 -21.01
CA LEU A 241 -14.36 -1.25 -21.90
C LEU A 241 -13.40 -1.50 -23.08
N ASN A 242 -12.66 -0.48 -23.50
CA ASN A 242 -11.70 -0.55 -24.62
C ASN A 242 -10.26 -0.85 -24.14
N ASP A 243 -10.04 -1.19 -22.86
CA ASP A 243 -8.75 -1.65 -22.33
C ASP A 243 -8.61 -3.18 -22.59
N THR A 244 -8.38 -3.51 -23.84
CA THR A 244 -8.46 -4.88 -24.38
C THR A 244 -7.11 -5.50 -24.71
N ASP A 245 -6.00 -4.84 -24.38
CA ASP A 245 -4.66 -5.40 -24.56
C ASP A 245 -4.56 -6.78 -23.93
N GLU A 246 -4.03 -7.72 -24.70
CA GLU A 246 -3.90 -9.11 -24.24
C GLU A 246 -2.82 -9.20 -23.14
N LEU A 247 -3.22 -9.78 -22.02
CA LEU A 247 -2.39 -10.06 -20.87
C LEU A 247 -2.45 -11.56 -20.59
N SER A 248 -1.38 -12.26 -20.88
CA SER A 248 -1.32 -13.72 -20.66
C SER A 248 -0.10 -14.10 -19.83
N GLY A 249 -0.15 -15.29 -19.21
CA GLY A 249 1.00 -15.90 -18.55
C GLY A 249 1.18 -15.56 -17.07
N TYR A 250 0.32 -14.74 -16.47
CA TYR A 250 0.41 -14.49 -15.02
C TYR A 250 -0.30 -15.59 -14.22
N PRO A 251 0.35 -16.12 -13.15
CA PRO A 251 -0.22 -17.20 -12.35
C PRO A 251 -1.59 -16.85 -11.78
N GLY A 252 -2.53 -17.79 -11.86
CA GLY A 252 -3.85 -17.68 -11.25
C GLY A 252 -4.81 -16.67 -11.91
N GLN A 253 -4.38 -15.83 -12.85
CA GLN A 253 -5.25 -14.83 -13.46
C GLN A 253 -6.30 -15.47 -14.38
N LYS A 254 -7.57 -15.08 -14.20
CA LYS A 254 -8.71 -15.56 -14.98
C LYS A 254 -9.17 -14.47 -15.94
N GLY A 255 -8.75 -14.53 -17.18
CA GLY A 255 -9.08 -13.55 -18.21
C GLY A 255 -7.92 -13.31 -19.16
N LYS A 256 -8.17 -12.54 -20.23
CA LYS A 256 -7.18 -12.25 -21.27
C LYS A 256 -6.77 -10.78 -21.32
N ASN A 257 -7.50 -9.90 -20.69
CA ASN A 257 -7.27 -8.47 -20.66
C ASN A 257 -7.68 -7.90 -19.31
N ARG A 258 -7.30 -6.64 -19.02
CA ARG A 258 -7.56 -5.99 -17.73
C ARG A 258 -9.03 -6.01 -17.35
N PHE A 259 -9.91 -5.82 -18.34
CA PHE A 259 -11.35 -5.87 -18.12
C PHE A 259 -11.80 -7.23 -17.57
N THR A 260 -11.49 -8.33 -18.26
CA THR A 260 -11.93 -9.68 -17.86
C THR A 260 -11.22 -10.15 -16.60
N ILE A 261 -9.93 -9.80 -16.42
CA ILE A 261 -9.13 -10.16 -15.24
C ILE A 261 -9.70 -9.47 -13.98
N GLY A 262 -9.90 -8.15 -14.01
CA GLY A 262 -10.44 -7.40 -12.88
C GLY A 262 -11.85 -7.81 -12.49
N HIS A 263 -12.72 -8.00 -13.49
CA HIS A 263 -14.09 -8.47 -13.27
C HIS A 263 -14.12 -9.86 -12.62
N ASN A 264 -13.33 -10.81 -13.12
CA ASN A 264 -13.28 -12.16 -12.57
C ASN A 264 -12.69 -12.19 -11.17
N TRP A 265 -11.66 -11.36 -10.90
CA TRP A 265 -11.12 -11.26 -9.56
C TRP A 265 -12.15 -10.77 -8.53
N VAL A 266 -12.93 -9.75 -8.86
CA VAL A 266 -14.00 -9.28 -7.96
C VAL A 266 -15.02 -10.40 -7.72
N LYS A 267 -15.40 -11.17 -8.76
CA LYS A 267 -16.29 -12.34 -8.58
C LYS A 267 -15.70 -13.39 -7.65
N ASP A 268 -14.40 -13.70 -7.79
CA ASP A 268 -13.72 -14.69 -6.95
C ASP A 268 -13.65 -14.19 -5.48
N MET A 269 -13.38 -12.90 -5.24
CA MET A 269 -13.37 -12.32 -3.89
C MET A 269 -14.77 -12.28 -3.25
N VAL A 270 -15.81 -12.01 -4.04
CA VAL A 270 -17.21 -12.09 -3.57
C VAL A 270 -17.56 -13.52 -3.19
N ALA A 271 -17.22 -14.50 -4.03
CA ALA A 271 -17.45 -15.92 -3.73
C ALA A 271 -16.68 -16.36 -2.47
N PHE A 272 -15.42 -15.95 -2.34
CA PHE A 272 -14.60 -16.22 -1.16
C PHE A 272 -15.23 -15.66 0.14
N ALA A 273 -15.78 -14.43 0.11
CA ALA A 273 -16.50 -13.87 1.25
C ALA A 273 -17.75 -14.71 1.59
N GLN A 274 -18.58 -15.03 0.58
CA GLN A 274 -19.81 -15.80 0.75
C GLN A 274 -19.57 -17.20 1.31
N GLU A 275 -18.55 -17.91 0.83
CA GLU A 275 -18.13 -19.23 1.34
C GLU A 275 -17.72 -19.20 2.82
N ASN A 276 -17.36 -18.02 3.33
CA ASN A 276 -17.01 -17.78 4.74
C ASN A 276 -18.10 -17.02 5.52
N GLY A 277 -19.33 -16.95 4.98
CA GLY A 277 -20.50 -16.36 5.66
C GLY A 277 -20.50 -14.84 5.72
N LEU A 278 -19.77 -14.16 4.82
CA LEU A 278 -19.67 -12.70 4.75
C LEU A 278 -20.28 -12.17 3.45
N GLU A 279 -20.74 -10.92 3.47
CA GLU A 279 -21.15 -10.18 2.29
C GLU A 279 -20.02 -9.23 1.88
N SER A 280 -19.53 -9.36 0.63
CA SER A 280 -18.44 -8.51 0.12
C SER A 280 -18.94 -7.13 -0.30
N ARG A 281 -18.10 -6.10 -0.07
CA ARG A 281 -18.32 -4.73 -0.53
C ARG A 281 -17.52 -4.39 -1.79
N PHE A 282 -17.05 -5.38 -2.52
CA PHE A 282 -16.33 -5.23 -3.78
C PHE A 282 -17.30 -5.10 -4.95
N LYS A 283 -17.04 -4.14 -5.83
CA LYS A 283 -17.79 -3.99 -7.08
C LYS A 283 -16.86 -3.73 -8.27
N THR A 284 -17.30 -4.12 -9.45
CA THR A 284 -16.66 -3.76 -10.72
C THR A 284 -17.49 -2.68 -11.41
N GLU A 285 -16.82 -1.67 -11.94
CA GLU A 285 -17.43 -0.65 -12.77
C GLU A 285 -16.73 -0.59 -14.11
N ILE A 286 -17.51 -0.75 -15.19
CA ILE A 286 -17.03 -0.80 -16.56
C ILE A 286 -17.36 0.54 -17.23
N ILE A 287 -16.33 1.20 -17.75
CA ILE A 287 -16.49 2.55 -18.32
C ILE A 287 -16.53 2.47 -19.84
N PRO A 288 -17.70 2.68 -20.46
CA PRO A 288 -17.83 2.64 -21.90
C PRO A 288 -16.96 3.69 -22.59
N GLY A 289 -16.35 3.32 -23.74
CA GLY A 289 -15.56 4.22 -24.56
C GLY A 289 -14.20 4.61 -23.98
N LYS A 290 -13.80 4.10 -22.79
CA LYS A 290 -12.48 4.36 -22.20
C LYS A 290 -11.56 3.17 -22.42
N GLY A 291 -10.28 3.45 -22.62
CA GLY A 291 -9.17 2.49 -22.67
C GLY A 291 -8.31 2.57 -21.42
N HIS A 292 -7.01 2.31 -21.56
CA HIS A 292 -6.05 2.25 -20.45
C HIS A 292 -5.59 3.62 -19.91
N SER A 293 -6.06 4.74 -20.46
CA SER A 293 -5.61 6.07 -20.06
C SER A 293 -6.05 6.42 -18.62
N MET A 294 -5.09 6.76 -17.75
CA MET A 294 -5.36 7.25 -16.40
C MET A 294 -6.25 8.49 -16.43
N SER A 295 -5.90 9.51 -17.22
CA SER A 295 -6.65 10.76 -17.32
C SER A 295 -8.10 10.55 -17.78
N GLY A 296 -8.33 9.55 -18.63
CA GLY A 296 -9.68 9.17 -19.06
C GLY A 296 -10.52 8.52 -17.98
N LEU A 297 -9.90 7.94 -16.94
CA LEU A 297 -10.56 7.21 -15.86
C LEU A 297 -10.61 8.00 -14.53
N ILE A 298 -9.84 9.08 -14.38
CA ILE A 298 -9.84 9.93 -13.16
C ILE A 298 -11.24 10.35 -12.72
N PRO A 299 -12.12 10.92 -13.56
CA PRO A 299 -13.44 11.40 -13.09
C PRO A 299 -14.28 10.28 -12.46
N TYR A 300 -14.23 9.08 -13.01
CA TYR A 300 -14.92 7.90 -12.48
C TYR A 300 -14.28 7.39 -11.20
N SER A 301 -12.95 7.45 -11.10
CA SER A 301 -12.21 7.08 -9.90
C SER A 301 -12.52 8.02 -8.74
N GLN A 302 -12.59 9.33 -8.99
CA GLN A 302 -13.00 10.35 -8.02
C GLN A 302 -14.43 10.13 -7.54
N GLN A 303 -15.35 9.89 -8.48
CA GLN A 303 -16.75 9.56 -8.14
C GLN A 303 -16.83 8.30 -7.26
N ALA A 304 -16.07 7.24 -7.56
CA ALA A 304 -16.06 6.00 -6.79
C ALA A 304 -15.51 6.19 -5.36
N LEU A 305 -14.61 7.15 -5.12
CA LEU A 305 -14.12 7.49 -3.78
C LEU A 305 -15.17 8.19 -2.93
N THR A 306 -16.08 8.96 -3.50
CA THR A 306 -17.08 9.77 -2.78
C THR A 306 -18.46 9.11 -2.69
N THR A 307 -18.76 8.13 -3.55
CA THR A 307 -20.05 7.41 -3.51
C THR A 307 -20.11 6.49 -2.27
N PRO A 308 -21.16 6.53 -1.47
CA PRO A 308 -21.35 5.72 -0.26
C PRO A 308 -21.22 4.21 -0.46
#